data_c444522ee0659c495e74974bce3951fa
#
_entry.id   c444522ee0659c495e74974bce3951fa
#
_cell.length_a   1.000
_cell.length_b   1.000
_cell.length_c   1.000
_cell.angle_alpha   90.00
_cell.angle_beta   90.00
_cell.angle_gamma   90.00
#
_symmetry.space_group_name_H-M   'P 1'
#
loop_
_entity.id
_entity.type
_entity.pdbx_description
1 polymer ?
#
loop_
_entity_poly.entity_id
_entity_poly.type
_entity_poly.pdbx_seq_one_letter_code
_entity_poly.pdbx_strand_id
1 'polypeptide(L)'
;MVAILYREPEAADFTRLIHHVDISRISVANYVELSMVVESQLGPEAGRQAEAFLRRAGIIIEPISVAHGEIARQAFLDFGKGRHKAGLNFGDCFAYALAKATGEPLLFKGGDFGLTDIKPAWPR
;
A
#
# COMPACT_ATOMS: atom_id res chain seq x y z
N MET A 1 -6.95 -11.49 0.08
CA MET A 1 -6.85 -10.08 -0.32
C MET A 1 -5.59 -9.45 0.24
N VAL A 2 -5.02 -8.51 -0.49
CA VAL A 2 -3.84 -7.79 -0.04
C VAL A 2 -3.98 -6.30 -0.32
N ALA A 3 -3.40 -5.48 0.54
CA ALA A 3 -3.14 -4.08 0.24
C ALA A 3 -1.77 -3.99 -0.41
N ILE A 4 -1.56 -2.98 -1.24
CA ILE A 4 -0.35 -2.88 -2.04
C ILE A 4 0.37 -1.57 -1.74
N LEU A 5 1.67 -1.69 -1.48
CA LEU A 5 2.57 -0.56 -1.42
C LEU A 5 3.63 -0.79 -2.49
N TYR A 6 3.69 0.12 -3.45
CA TYR A 6 4.52 -0.01 -4.63
C TYR A 6 6.03 0.01 -4.32
N ARG A 7 6.77 -0.87 -5.01
CA ARG A 7 8.24 -0.83 -5.04
C ARG A 7 8.75 -1.52 -6.28
N GLU A 8 9.84 -1.03 -6.84
CA GLU A 8 10.30 -1.43 -8.14
C GLU A 8 11.03 -2.76 -8.21
N PRO A 9 12.02 -3.05 -7.36
CA PRO A 9 12.81 -4.26 -7.58
C PRO A 9 12.01 -5.54 -7.46
N GLU A 10 10.94 -5.53 -6.69
CA GLU A 10 10.10 -6.69 -6.47
C GLU A 10 8.82 -6.66 -7.28
N ALA A 11 8.71 -5.76 -8.27
CA ALA A 11 7.46 -5.59 -9.02
C ALA A 11 7.01 -6.88 -9.69
N ALA A 12 7.92 -7.65 -10.27
CA ALA A 12 7.57 -8.90 -10.93
C ALA A 12 7.06 -9.93 -9.92
N ASP A 13 7.66 -9.99 -8.74
CA ASP A 13 7.24 -10.91 -7.69
C ASP A 13 5.89 -10.49 -7.12
N PHE A 14 5.69 -9.20 -6.91
CA PHE A 14 4.41 -8.68 -6.46
C PHE A 14 3.31 -8.97 -7.47
N THR A 15 3.60 -8.79 -8.76
CA THR A 15 2.66 -9.10 -9.83
C THR A 15 2.26 -10.57 -9.77
N ARG A 16 3.24 -11.44 -9.57
CA ARG A 16 2.98 -12.87 -9.47
C ARG A 16 2.09 -13.20 -8.27
N LEU A 17 2.36 -12.58 -7.13
CA LEU A 17 1.57 -12.79 -5.93
C LEU A 17 0.13 -12.27 -6.13
N ILE A 18 -0.03 -11.12 -6.75
CA ILE A 18 -1.34 -10.54 -7.03
C ILE A 18 -2.18 -11.51 -7.86
N HIS A 19 -1.58 -12.19 -8.81
CA HIS A 19 -2.30 -13.15 -9.65
C HIS A 19 -2.74 -14.40 -8.89
N HIS A 20 -2.19 -14.63 -7.71
CA HIS A 20 -2.55 -15.80 -6.88
C HIS A 20 -3.56 -15.48 -5.79
N VAL A 21 -3.95 -14.22 -5.63
CA VAL A 21 -4.96 -13.85 -4.65
C VAL A 21 -6.25 -13.45 -5.37
N ASP A 22 -7.38 -13.72 -4.71
CA ASP A 22 -8.68 -13.46 -5.31
C ASP A 22 -8.97 -11.97 -5.45
N ILE A 23 -8.62 -11.19 -4.43
CA ILE A 23 -8.94 -9.77 -4.40
C ILE A 23 -7.74 -9.01 -3.84
N SER A 24 -7.37 -7.93 -4.51
CA SER A 24 -6.34 -7.00 -4.03
C SER A 24 -6.93 -5.61 -3.93
N ARG A 25 -6.51 -4.87 -2.93
CA ARG A 25 -6.99 -3.51 -2.69
C ARG A 25 -5.82 -2.56 -2.49
N ILE A 26 -6.01 -1.32 -2.88
CA ILE A 26 -5.08 -0.24 -2.60
C ILE A 26 -5.87 0.94 -2.05
N SER A 27 -5.36 1.58 -0.99
CA SER A 27 -5.98 2.79 -0.50
C SER A 27 -5.90 3.89 -1.55
N VAL A 28 -6.95 4.70 -1.67
CA VAL A 28 -6.94 5.81 -2.63
C VAL A 28 -5.78 6.76 -2.39
N ALA A 29 -5.35 6.94 -1.14
CA ALA A 29 -4.18 7.77 -0.84
C ALA A 29 -2.91 7.18 -1.45
N ASN A 30 -2.74 5.88 -1.34
CA ASN A 30 -1.58 5.20 -1.91
C ASN A 30 -1.65 5.16 -3.43
N TYR A 31 -2.84 5.07 -3.99
CA TYR A 31 -3.04 5.15 -5.44
C TYR A 31 -2.57 6.51 -5.98
N VAL A 32 -2.98 7.59 -5.31
CA VAL A 32 -2.58 8.93 -5.71
C VAL A 32 -1.06 9.09 -5.59
N GLU A 33 -0.49 8.63 -4.49
CA GLU A 33 0.96 8.70 -4.27
C GLU A 33 1.72 7.94 -5.37
N LEU A 34 1.27 6.74 -5.69
CA LEU A 34 1.88 5.95 -6.76
C LEU A 34 1.82 6.71 -8.08
N SER A 35 0.66 7.27 -8.40
CA SER A 35 0.49 8.04 -9.64
C SER A 35 1.43 9.24 -9.69
N MET A 36 1.55 9.97 -8.57
CA MET A 36 2.44 11.13 -8.50
C MET A 36 3.90 10.74 -8.69
N VAL A 37 4.32 9.65 -8.05
CA VAL A 37 5.70 9.18 -8.17
C VAL A 37 6.00 8.77 -9.61
N VAL A 38 5.13 7.97 -10.21
CA VAL A 38 5.33 7.47 -11.57
C VAL A 38 5.34 8.62 -12.56
N GLU A 39 4.40 9.55 -12.42
CA GLU A 39 4.32 10.69 -13.34
C GLU A 39 5.50 11.63 -13.19
N SER A 40 5.97 11.83 -11.97
CA SER A 40 7.14 12.69 -11.73
C SER A 40 8.40 12.12 -12.37
N GLN A 41 8.54 10.80 -12.36
CA GLN A 41 9.74 10.16 -12.86
C GLN A 41 9.67 9.86 -14.35
N LEU A 42 8.51 9.46 -14.86
CA LEU A 42 8.36 8.91 -16.21
C LEU A 42 7.34 9.62 -17.08
N GLY A 43 6.67 10.64 -16.55
CA GLY A 43 5.73 11.46 -17.31
C GLY A 43 4.28 10.98 -17.22
N PRO A 44 3.34 11.82 -17.74
CA PRO A 44 1.90 11.53 -17.60
C PRO A 44 1.45 10.23 -18.25
N GLU A 45 2.09 9.82 -19.34
CA GLU A 45 1.71 8.57 -20.01
C GLU A 45 1.99 7.37 -19.11
N ALA A 46 3.10 7.41 -18.37
CA ALA A 46 3.43 6.34 -17.45
C ALA A 46 2.39 6.24 -16.32
N GLY A 47 1.86 7.39 -15.88
CA GLY A 47 0.78 7.40 -14.90
C GLY A 47 -0.47 6.72 -15.41
N ARG A 48 -0.84 6.98 -16.67
CA ARG A 48 -1.98 6.33 -17.28
C ARG A 48 -1.76 4.82 -17.43
N GLN A 49 -0.55 4.41 -17.75
CA GLN A 49 -0.20 3.00 -17.86
C GLN A 49 -0.27 2.29 -16.51
N ALA A 50 0.17 2.97 -15.44
CA ALA A 50 0.07 2.42 -14.09
C ALA A 50 -1.38 2.22 -13.68
N GLU A 51 -2.23 3.21 -13.95
CA GLU A 51 -3.66 3.09 -13.66
C GLU A 51 -4.29 1.93 -14.44
N ALA A 52 -3.95 1.83 -15.72
CA ALA A 52 -4.47 0.75 -16.57
C ALA A 52 -4.01 -0.61 -16.04
N PHE A 53 -2.77 -0.70 -15.55
CA PHE A 53 -2.26 -1.94 -14.95
C PHE A 53 -3.09 -2.34 -13.73
N LEU A 54 -3.34 -1.40 -12.82
CA LEU A 54 -4.13 -1.68 -11.63
C LEU A 54 -5.52 -2.19 -12.00
N ARG A 55 -6.13 -1.56 -13.01
CA ARG A 55 -7.45 -1.94 -13.46
C ARG A 55 -7.46 -3.34 -14.08
N ARG A 56 -6.48 -3.63 -14.93
CA ARG A 56 -6.36 -4.96 -15.56
C ARG A 56 -6.09 -6.05 -14.55
N ALA A 57 -5.32 -5.72 -13.50
CA ALA A 57 -5.02 -6.67 -12.43
C ALA A 57 -6.20 -6.87 -11.48
N GLY A 58 -7.29 -6.12 -11.65
CA GLY A 58 -8.45 -6.24 -10.79
C GLY A 58 -8.25 -5.64 -9.41
N ILE A 59 -7.32 -4.71 -9.27
CA ILE A 59 -7.04 -4.09 -7.99
C ILE A 59 -8.11 -3.04 -7.69
N ILE A 60 -8.73 -3.15 -6.53
CA ILE A 60 -9.78 -2.26 -6.11
C ILE A 60 -9.16 -1.05 -5.40
N ILE A 61 -9.50 0.15 -5.87
CA ILE A 61 -9.09 1.38 -5.20
C ILE A 61 -10.14 1.67 -4.13
N GLU A 62 -9.73 1.58 -2.87
CA GLU A 62 -10.64 1.73 -1.74
C GLU A 62 -10.67 3.18 -1.26
N PRO A 63 -11.85 3.72 -0.99
CA PRO A 63 -11.96 5.05 -0.39
C PRO A 63 -11.46 5.03 1.05
N ILE A 64 -11.10 6.20 1.54
CA ILE A 64 -10.70 6.39 2.94
C ILE A 64 -11.91 6.93 3.69
N SER A 65 -12.46 6.12 4.57
CA SER A 65 -13.52 6.57 5.47
C SER A 65 -12.92 7.35 6.64
N VAL A 66 -13.77 8.00 7.40
CA VAL A 66 -13.32 8.65 8.65
C VAL A 66 -12.69 7.61 9.58
N ALA A 67 -13.29 6.41 9.65
CA ALA A 67 -12.75 5.33 10.47
C ALA A 67 -11.34 4.94 10.04
N HIS A 68 -11.10 4.84 8.72
CA HIS A 68 -9.76 4.57 8.19
C HIS A 68 -8.80 5.69 8.56
N GLY A 69 -9.26 6.93 8.48
CA GLY A 69 -8.45 8.08 8.86
C GLY A 69 -8.05 8.04 10.33
N GLU A 70 -8.96 7.63 11.20
CA GLU A 70 -8.65 7.50 12.63
C GLU A 70 -7.61 6.39 12.88
N ILE A 71 -7.72 5.27 12.16
CA ILE A 71 -6.73 4.20 12.27
C ILE A 71 -5.36 4.68 11.78
N ALA A 72 -5.34 5.42 10.66
CA ALA A 72 -4.09 5.96 10.12
C ALA A 72 -3.44 6.93 11.11
N ARG A 73 -4.24 7.77 11.74
CA ARG A 73 -3.74 8.72 12.73
C ARG A 73 -3.14 7.98 13.93
N GLN A 74 -3.82 6.95 14.40
CA GLN A 74 -3.31 6.14 15.51
C GLN A 74 -2.04 5.40 15.11
N ALA A 75 -1.99 4.90 13.86
CA ALA A 75 -0.79 4.23 13.37
C ALA A 75 0.42 5.14 13.41
N PHE A 76 0.25 6.43 13.09
CA PHE A 76 1.36 7.37 13.18
C PHE A 76 1.81 7.55 14.63
N LEU A 77 0.86 7.63 15.56
CA LEU A 77 1.21 7.76 16.97
C LEU A 77 1.98 6.54 17.49
N ASP A 78 1.62 5.35 17.01
CA ASP A 78 2.20 4.10 17.50
C ASP A 78 3.48 3.72 16.76
N PHE A 79 3.56 3.96 15.44
CA PHE A 79 4.63 3.45 14.61
C PHE A 79 5.27 4.51 13.71
N GLY A 80 4.90 5.77 13.87
CA GLY A 80 5.26 6.81 12.94
C GLY A 80 6.73 7.21 12.97
N LYS A 81 7.16 7.84 11.87
CA LYS A 81 8.50 8.36 11.72
C LYS A 81 8.78 9.37 12.83
N GLY A 82 9.92 9.18 13.50
CA GLY A 82 10.30 10.01 14.63
C GLY A 82 9.70 9.56 15.95
N ARG A 83 8.85 8.53 15.96
CA ARG A 83 8.18 8.01 17.16
C ARG A 83 8.50 6.55 17.41
N HIS A 84 8.74 5.79 16.35
CA HIS A 84 8.96 4.35 16.44
C HIS A 84 9.94 3.96 15.35
N LYS A 85 10.70 2.89 15.58
CA LYS A 85 11.69 2.44 14.60
C LYS A 85 11.07 1.95 13.31
N ALA A 86 9.78 1.61 13.29
CA ALA A 86 9.07 1.30 12.05
C ALA A 86 9.02 2.50 11.12
N GLY A 87 8.93 3.71 11.68
CA GLY A 87 9.09 4.94 10.93
C GLY A 87 8.06 5.19 9.85
N LEU A 88 6.79 4.85 10.11
CA LEU A 88 5.75 5.00 9.09
C LEU A 88 5.58 6.46 8.69
N ASN A 89 5.57 6.72 7.40
CA ASN A 89 5.29 8.04 6.87
C ASN A 89 3.79 8.18 6.58
N PHE A 90 3.39 9.31 6.00
CA PHE A 90 1.98 9.60 5.72
C PHE A 90 1.32 8.50 4.89
N GLY A 91 1.91 8.15 3.75
CA GLY A 91 1.35 7.12 2.87
C GLY A 91 1.30 5.75 3.53
N ASP A 92 2.36 5.42 4.29
CA ASP A 92 2.43 4.14 5.00
C ASP A 92 1.26 3.98 5.97
N CYS A 93 0.88 5.07 6.64
CA CYS A 93 -0.21 5.03 7.61
C CYS A 93 -1.54 4.65 6.96
N PHE A 94 -1.77 5.06 5.72
CA PHE A 94 -3.01 4.69 5.02
C PHE A 94 -2.98 3.26 4.52
N ALA A 95 -1.82 2.75 4.12
CA ALA A 95 -1.69 1.33 3.78
C ALA A 95 -1.93 0.46 5.02
N TYR A 96 -1.37 0.86 6.15
CA TYR A 96 -1.62 0.20 7.43
C TYR A 96 -3.11 0.21 7.77
N ALA A 97 -3.75 1.39 7.64
CA ALA A 97 -5.15 1.52 7.99
C ALA A 97 -6.05 0.62 7.15
N LEU A 98 -5.76 0.50 5.86
CA LEU A 98 -6.54 -0.38 4.99
C LEU A 98 -6.39 -1.83 5.41
N ALA A 99 -5.15 -2.28 5.65
CA ALA A 99 -4.90 -3.65 6.09
C ALA A 99 -5.57 -3.95 7.42
N LYS A 100 -5.49 -3.01 8.36
CA LYS A 100 -6.06 -3.18 9.69
C LYS A 100 -7.59 -3.21 9.64
N ALA A 101 -8.20 -2.31 8.89
CA ALA A 101 -9.65 -2.22 8.80
C ALA A 101 -10.27 -3.43 8.11
N THR A 102 -9.59 -3.99 7.12
CA THR A 102 -10.09 -5.15 6.39
C THR A 102 -9.68 -6.47 7.02
N GLY A 103 -8.74 -6.44 7.98
CA GLY A 103 -8.21 -7.66 8.57
C GLY A 103 -7.34 -8.45 7.62
N GLU A 104 -6.83 -7.83 6.56
CA GLU A 104 -6.10 -8.52 5.52
C GLU A 104 -4.59 -8.24 5.61
N PRO A 105 -3.78 -9.17 5.09
CA PRO A 105 -2.34 -8.95 5.11
C PRO A 105 -1.94 -7.82 4.17
N LEU A 106 -0.80 -7.21 4.43
CA LEU A 106 -0.28 -6.10 3.64
C LEU A 106 0.88 -6.59 2.77
N LEU A 107 0.80 -6.30 1.47
CA LEU A 107 1.89 -6.53 0.54
C LEU A 107 2.76 -5.28 0.53
N PHE A 108 4.01 -5.41 0.96
CA PHE A 108 4.92 -4.27 1.08
C PHE A 108 6.36 -4.71 0.83
N LYS A 109 7.21 -3.72 0.62
CA LYS A 109 8.65 -3.92 0.52
C LYS A 109 9.35 -3.20 1.66
N GLY A 110 10.44 -3.79 2.15
CA GLY A 110 11.23 -3.22 3.22
C GLY A 110 10.83 -3.78 4.57
N GLY A 111 11.42 -3.25 5.64
CA GLY A 111 11.24 -3.77 6.97
C GLY A 111 10.25 -3.03 7.85
N ASP A 112 9.75 -1.89 7.38
CA ASP A 112 8.99 -0.97 8.24
C ASP A 112 7.73 -1.62 8.80
N PHE A 113 6.92 -2.21 7.93
CA PHE A 113 5.67 -2.84 8.36
C PHE A 113 5.92 -4.14 9.14
N GLY A 114 7.08 -4.76 8.96
CA GLY A 114 7.47 -5.93 9.74
C GLY A 114 7.66 -5.62 11.22
N LEU A 115 7.83 -4.35 11.56
CA LEU A 115 7.97 -3.89 12.94
C LEU A 115 6.63 -3.45 13.54
N THR A 116 5.54 -3.62 12.81
CA THR A 116 4.19 -3.31 13.27
C THR A 116 3.43 -4.60 13.52
N ASP A 117 2.16 -4.47 13.87
CA ASP A 117 1.28 -5.62 14.11
C ASP A 117 0.58 -6.11 12.85
N ILE A 118 0.92 -5.57 11.68
CA ILE A 118 0.29 -5.95 10.42
C ILE A 118 0.91 -7.24 9.88
N LYS A 119 0.05 -8.16 9.46
CA LYS A 119 0.49 -9.42 8.87
C LYS A 119 0.98 -9.19 7.44
N PRO A 120 2.20 -9.61 7.11
CA PRO A 120 2.68 -9.48 5.74
C PRO A 120 2.04 -10.51 4.82
N ALA A 121 1.75 -10.10 3.59
CA ALA A 121 1.29 -11.01 2.54
C ALA A 121 2.46 -11.69 1.84
N TRP A 122 3.63 -11.07 1.89
CA TRP A 122 4.83 -11.57 1.21
C TRP A 122 5.68 -12.36 2.20
N PRO A 123 6.09 -13.59 1.85
CA PRO A 123 6.98 -14.36 2.72
C PRO A 123 8.32 -13.68 2.90
N ARG A 124 8.83 -13.74 4.11
CA ARG A 124 10.09 -13.07 4.45
C ARG A 124 11.17 -14.08 4.75
#